data_a2b4d41011005c3937629148deaad852
#
_entry.id   a2b4d41011005c3937629148deaad852
#
_cell.length_a   1.000
_cell.length_b   1.000
_cell.length_c   1.000
_cell.angle_alpha   90.00
_cell.angle_beta   90.00
_cell.angle_gamma   90.00
#
_symmetry.space_group_name_H-M   'P 1'
#
loop_
_entity.id
_entity.type
_entity.pdbx_description
1 polymer ?
#
loop_
_entity_poly.entity_id
_entity_poly.type
_entity_poly.pdbx_seq_one_letter_code
_entity_poly.pdbx_strand_id
1 'polypeptide(L)'
;MNIFLENIRIAFFSLGGRKLRTFLTILGIAIGVTTIIFIHTVLQSAERFFQNQFSTLGSHTIYIQVFSWGNRGDWFEFINRPKLTEEQGDFLEEKCDVLEVVNTTVSSRKIVKFRENGLQGVRVTGTTPDLLITSPISMPESGRFLTELDHQHRKPVVILGSAVVEKLFPNKNPLGERVKIGSRPFTVIGTMKKRGNLFGQNLDQEVIIPLGTFRKYFGTRRWLTLEAKVRDEVDIEFASNEVESWMRIARGLKPMEKNDFSLNRQNMIMDFYKNMTGGISMALLVIGSLALFVGGIGIMNIMLVTVSERTREIGVRKALGGNRRIILGQFLFEALFLSFFGGLVGMILGFLGAGVLSHFTPLPAVIAPSSVILGVLFSGSIGLIFGIYPAAKASKLDPVLAIQK
;
A
#
# COMPACT_ATOMS: atom_id res chain seq x y z
N MET A 1 20.28 -29.80 35.62
CA MET A 1 19.92 -30.17 34.24
C MET A 1 18.40 -30.22 34.15
N ASN A 2 17.98 -29.38 33.70
CA ASN A 2 17.01 -28.51 33.02
C ASN A 2 15.55 -28.94 33.21
N ILE A 3 14.93 -28.37 34.26
CA ILE A 3 13.46 -28.31 34.44
C ILE A 3 12.76 -27.95 33.11
N PHE A 4 13.43 -27.14 32.28
CA PHE A 4 12.93 -26.70 30.97
C PHE A 4 12.83 -27.86 29.94
N LEU A 5 13.86 -28.70 29.83
CA LEU A 5 13.87 -29.85 28.91
C LEU A 5 12.86 -30.95 29.37
N GLU A 6 12.68 -31.12 30.65
CA GLU A 6 11.73 -32.05 31.23
C GLU A 6 10.29 -31.61 30.98
N ASN A 7 10.01 -30.30 31.10
CA ASN A 7 8.71 -29.72 30.78
C ASN A 7 8.36 -29.82 29.27
N ILE A 8 9.34 -29.66 28.37
CA ILE A 8 9.13 -29.88 26.93
C ILE A 8 8.79 -31.34 26.64
N ARG A 9 9.51 -32.30 27.27
CA ARG A 9 9.27 -33.71 27.07
C ARG A 9 7.89 -34.13 27.59
N ILE A 10 7.49 -33.63 28.77
CA ILE A 10 6.17 -33.83 29.34
C ILE A 10 5.06 -33.26 28.47
N ALA A 11 5.26 -32.02 27.93
CA ALA A 11 4.32 -31.39 27.03
C ALA A 11 4.12 -32.20 25.73
N PHE A 12 5.20 -32.75 25.16
CA PHE A 12 5.11 -33.63 23.97
C PHE A 12 4.38 -34.95 24.24
N PHE A 13 4.61 -35.58 25.40
CA PHE A 13 3.93 -36.84 25.78
C PHE A 13 2.44 -36.62 26.07
N SER A 14 2.06 -35.48 26.64
CA SER A 14 0.67 -35.14 26.93
C SER A 14 -0.19 -34.96 25.68
N LEU A 15 0.43 -34.57 24.55
CA LEU A 15 -0.23 -34.43 23.26
C LEU A 15 -0.67 -35.76 22.63
N GLY A 16 -0.06 -36.89 23.05
CA GLY A 16 -0.29 -38.22 22.48
C GLY A 16 -1.61 -38.88 22.88
N GLY A 17 -2.20 -38.48 24.03
CA GLY A 17 -3.35 -39.19 24.62
C GLY A 17 -4.70 -38.97 23.91
N ARG A 18 -4.92 -37.80 23.28
CA ARG A 18 -6.19 -37.47 22.56
C ARG A 18 -5.91 -36.63 21.31
N LYS A 19 -5.29 -37.27 20.31
CA LYS A 19 -4.77 -36.66 19.09
C LYS A 19 -5.78 -35.76 18.38
N LEU A 20 -7.05 -36.17 18.27
CA LEU A 20 -8.08 -35.40 17.56
C LEU A 20 -8.39 -34.05 18.23
N ARG A 21 -8.47 -34.00 19.57
CA ARG A 21 -8.79 -32.79 20.32
C ARG A 21 -7.63 -31.80 20.27
N THR A 22 -6.41 -32.28 20.47
CA THR A 22 -5.20 -31.45 20.33
C THR A 22 -5.06 -30.91 18.94
N PHE A 23 -5.29 -31.73 17.92
CA PHE A 23 -5.27 -31.29 16.51
C PHE A 23 -6.30 -30.19 16.24
N LEU A 24 -7.56 -30.37 16.66
CA LEU A 24 -8.62 -29.37 16.47
C LEU A 24 -8.31 -28.04 17.18
N THR A 25 -7.70 -28.11 18.37
CA THR A 25 -7.31 -26.89 19.10
C THR A 25 -6.15 -26.15 18.41
N ILE A 26 -5.11 -26.88 18.00
CA ILE A 26 -3.98 -26.33 17.24
C ILE A 26 -4.50 -25.74 15.91
N LEU A 27 -5.43 -26.44 15.25
CA LEU A 27 -6.05 -25.98 14.01
C LEU A 27 -6.83 -24.67 14.22
N GLY A 28 -7.62 -24.57 15.29
CA GLY A 28 -8.37 -23.34 15.62
C GLY A 28 -7.45 -22.14 15.83
N ILE A 29 -6.35 -22.31 16.57
CA ILE A 29 -5.35 -21.27 16.78
C ILE A 29 -4.64 -20.95 15.45
N ALA A 30 -4.25 -21.99 14.71
CA ALA A 30 -3.58 -21.83 13.43
C ALA A 30 -4.43 -21.03 12.43
N ILE A 31 -5.73 -21.32 12.31
CA ILE A 31 -6.65 -20.56 11.45
C ILE A 31 -6.70 -19.08 11.87
N GLY A 32 -6.86 -18.81 13.18
CA GLY A 32 -6.92 -17.44 13.68
C GLY A 32 -5.63 -16.65 13.41
N VAL A 33 -4.48 -17.27 13.71
CA VAL A 33 -3.17 -16.64 13.45
C VAL A 33 -2.92 -16.50 11.93
N THR A 34 -3.24 -17.53 11.14
CA THR A 34 -3.15 -17.46 9.66
C THR A 34 -3.91 -16.28 9.12
N THR A 35 -5.16 -16.08 9.56
CA THR A 35 -6.01 -14.99 9.11
C THR A 35 -5.37 -13.64 9.41
N ILE A 36 -4.93 -13.42 10.65
CA ILE A 36 -4.31 -12.14 11.05
C ILE A 36 -3.02 -11.89 10.28
N ILE A 37 -2.14 -12.89 10.20
CA ILE A 37 -0.84 -12.76 9.52
C ILE A 37 -1.01 -12.53 8.01
N PHE A 38 -1.89 -13.31 7.37
CA PHE A 38 -2.17 -13.19 5.94
C PHE A 38 -2.65 -11.77 5.60
N ILE A 39 -3.66 -11.29 6.33
CA ILE A 39 -4.24 -9.96 6.10
C ILE A 39 -3.23 -8.85 6.34
N HIS A 40 -2.53 -8.90 7.49
CA HIS A 40 -1.51 -7.90 7.81
C HIS A 40 -0.40 -7.87 6.74
N THR A 41 0.04 -9.02 6.27
CA THR A 41 1.05 -9.14 5.22
C THR A 41 0.55 -8.58 3.88
N VAL A 42 -0.69 -8.89 3.50
CA VAL A 42 -1.31 -8.37 2.25
C VAL A 42 -1.47 -6.86 2.32
N LEU A 43 -1.95 -6.30 3.44
CA LEU A 43 -2.10 -4.85 3.59
C LEU A 43 -0.76 -4.12 3.55
N GLN A 44 0.27 -4.65 4.21
CA GLN A 44 1.61 -4.07 4.14
C GLN A 44 2.23 -4.18 2.74
N SER A 45 2.00 -5.30 2.06
CA SER A 45 2.44 -5.48 0.67
C SER A 45 1.77 -4.47 -0.26
N ALA A 46 0.47 -4.25 -0.07
CA ALA A 46 -0.27 -3.24 -0.82
C ALA A 46 0.23 -1.82 -0.48
N GLU A 47 0.44 -1.49 0.78
CA GLU A 47 0.98 -0.18 1.19
C GLU A 47 2.34 0.09 0.53
N ARG A 48 3.26 -0.88 0.55
CA ARG A 48 4.56 -0.74 -0.12
C ARG A 48 4.44 -0.65 -1.63
N PHE A 49 3.53 -1.41 -2.22
CA PHE A 49 3.25 -1.29 -3.65
C PHE A 49 2.80 0.12 -4.00
N PHE A 50 1.85 0.69 -3.25
CA PHE A 50 1.39 2.06 -3.42
C PHE A 50 2.53 3.07 -3.21
N GLN A 51 3.31 2.96 -2.12
CA GLN A 51 4.44 3.84 -1.86
C GLN A 51 5.46 3.82 -3.00
N ASN A 52 5.82 2.64 -3.51
CA ASN A 52 6.76 2.50 -4.62
C ASN A 52 6.19 3.09 -5.93
N GLN A 53 4.90 2.94 -6.18
CA GLN A 53 4.26 3.51 -7.37
C GLN A 53 4.21 5.04 -7.30
N PHE A 54 3.99 5.61 -6.11
CA PHE A 54 3.88 7.05 -5.94
C PHE A 54 5.22 7.76 -5.72
N SER A 55 6.27 7.07 -5.30
CA SER A 55 7.62 7.66 -5.23
C SER A 55 8.12 8.18 -6.59
N THR A 56 7.49 7.71 -7.68
CA THR A 56 7.76 8.17 -9.04
C THR A 56 7.08 9.51 -9.39
N LEU A 57 6.09 9.94 -8.60
CA LEU A 57 5.32 11.18 -8.83
C LEU A 57 5.91 12.33 -8.02
N GLY A 58 7.08 12.71 -8.00
CA GLY A 58 7.68 13.84 -7.29
C GLY A 58 7.06 14.16 -5.90
N SER A 59 7.78 13.94 -4.83
CA SER A 59 7.26 14.03 -3.44
C SER A 59 6.83 15.44 -3.00
N HIS A 60 7.34 16.50 -3.66
CA HIS A 60 7.08 17.90 -3.34
C HIS A 60 6.36 18.65 -4.48
N THR A 61 5.43 17.96 -5.17
CA THR A 61 4.64 18.57 -6.25
C THR A 61 3.16 18.60 -5.87
N ILE A 62 2.54 19.78 -6.00
CA ILE A 62 1.10 19.99 -5.83
C ILE A 62 0.47 20.01 -7.23
N TYR A 63 -0.50 19.14 -7.46
CA TYR A 63 -1.25 19.06 -8.71
C TYR A 63 -2.55 19.84 -8.58
N ILE A 64 -2.67 20.97 -9.24
CA ILE A 64 -3.87 21.80 -9.24
C ILE A 64 -4.72 21.38 -10.42
N GLN A 65 -5.90 20.88 -10.12
CA GLN A 65 -6.83 20.33 -11.10
C GLN A 65 -8.26 20.73 -10.78
N VAL A 66 -9.15 20.52 -11.73
CA VAL A 66 -10.60 20.68 -11.48
C VAL A 66 -11.13 19.51 -10.65
N PHE A 67 -10.52 18.33 -10.73
CA PHE A 67 -10.93 17.10 -10.04
C PHE A 67 -10.08 16.84 -8.79
N SER A 68 -10.71 16.35 -7.73
CA SER A 68 -10.01 15.84 -6.54
C SER A 68 -9.70 14.35 -6.68
N TRP A 69 -8.49 13.92 -6.27
CA TRP A 69 -8.10 12.51 -6.24
C TRP A 69 -8.70 11.74 -5.07
N GLY A 70 -8.93 12.43 -3.94
CA GLY A 70 -9.39 11.80 -2.68
C GLY A 70 -10.90 11.80 -2.48
N ASN A 71 -11.65 12.61 -3.20
CA ASN A 71 -13.08 12.73 -3.03
C ASN A 71 -13.81 12.46 -4.36
N ARG A 72 -14.64 11.43 -4.37
CA ARG A 72 -15.59 11.15 -5.45
C ARG A 72 -16.86 12.02 -5.30
N GLY A 73 -16.68 13.32 -4.97
CA GLY A 73 -17.78 14.28 -4.97
C GLY A 73 -18.59 14.21 -6.26
N ASP A 74 -19.73 14.87 -6.29
CA ASP A 74 -20.61 14.83 -7.45
C ASP A 74 -19.84 15.15 -8.73
N TRP A 75 -19.70 14.15 -9.59
CA TRP A 75 -19.07 14.27 -10.92
C TRP A 75 -19.61 15.48 -11.70
N PHE A 76 -20.92 15.76 -11.52
CA PHE A 76 -21.59 16.92 -12.12
C PHE A 76 -21.06 18.26 -11.60
N GLU A 77 -20.66 18.35 -10.33
CA GLU A 77 -20.03 19.57 -9.78
C GLU A 77 -18.70 19.84 -10.49
N PHE A 78 -17.87 18.83 -10.64
CA PHE A 78 -16.54 18.97 -11.26
C PHE A 78 -16.60 19.34 -12.74
N ILE A 79 -17.53 18.79 -13.51
CA ILE A 79 -17.68 19.05 -14.95
C ILE A 79 -18.04 20.52 -15.21
N ASN A 80 -18.80 21.12 -14.30
CA ASN A 80 -19.28 22.50 -14.46
C ASN A 80 -18.29 23.55 -13.95
N ARG A 81 -17.20 23.15 -13.30
CA ARG A 81 -16.16 24.08 -12.84
C ARG A 81 -15.48 24.75 -14.03
N PRO A 82 -15.19 26.05 -13.94
CA PRO A 82 -14.41 26.74 -14.96
C PRO A 82 -13.03 26.09 -15.10
N LYS A 83 -12.54 26.01 -16.33
CA LYS A 83 -11.23 25.39 -16.63
C LYS A 83 -10.09 26.23 -16.08
N LEU A 84 -9.00 25.56 -15.74
CA LEU A 84 -7.74 26.22 -15.41
C LEU A 84 -7.12 26.82 -16.66
N THR A 85 -6.35 27.89 -16.50
CA THR A 85 -5.64 28.55 -17.58
C THR A 85 -4.14 28.58 -17.30
N GLU A 86 -3.34 28.77 -18.35
CA GLU A 86 -1.88 28.90 -18.27
C GLU A 86 -1.49 30.15 -17.51
N GLU A 87 -2.20 31.27 -17.74
CA GLU A 87 -1.99 32.54 -17.06
C GLU A 87 -2.15 32.42 -15.52
N GLN A 88 -2.97 31.47 -15.05
CA GLN A 88 -3.08 31.19 -13.61
C GLN A 88 -1.85 30.45 -13.10
N GLY A 89 -1.23 29.60 -13.92
CA GLY A 89 0.05 28.96 -13.60
C GLY A 89 1.17 29.99 -13.49
N ASP A 90 1.28 30.85 -14.50
CA ASP A 90 2.28 31.93 -14.55
C ASP A 90 2.11 32.89 -13.34
N PHE A 91 0.87 33.23 -13.00
CA PHE A 91 0.55 34.06 -11.83
C PHE A 91 1.00 33.39 -10.52
N LEU A 92 0.76 32.07 -10.36
CA LEU A 92 1.21 31.35 -9.18
C LEU A 92 2.75 31.32 -9.08
N GLU A 93 3.43 31.09 -10.19
CA GLU A 93 4.90 31.07 -10.22
C GLU A 93 5.50 32.44 -9.85
N GLU A 94 4.87 33.53 -10.32
CA GLU A 94 5.33 34.91 -10.02
C GLU A 94 5.07 35.33 -8.58
N LYS A 95 3.93 34.93 -7.99
CA LYS A 95 3.45 35.49 -6.70
C LYS A 95 3.68 34.59 -5.50
N CYS A 96 3.87 33.29 -5.71
CA CYS A 96 3.95 32.30 -4.62
C CYS A 96 5.41 31.89 -4.37
N ASP A 97 6.08 32.58 -3.43
CA ASP A 97 7.50 32.39 -3.14
C ASP A 97 7.88 30.97 -2.66
N VAL A 98 6.92 30.17 -2.22
CA VAL A 98 7.14 28.79 -1.77
C VAL A 98 7.31 27.82 -2.95
N LEU A 99 7.00 28.26 -4.16
CA LEU A 99 7.13 27.46 -5.37
C LEU A 99 8.52 27.67 -6.01
N GLU A 100 9.02 26.60 -6.61
CA GLU A 100 10.22 26.61 -7.43
C GLU A 100 9.86 26.89 -8.89
N VAL A 101 8.81 26.20 -9.38
CA VAL A 101 8.33 26.32 -10.77
C VAL A 101 6.90 25.78 -10.87
N VAL A 102 6.14 26.28 -11.85
CA VAL A 102 4.80 25.78 -12.19
C VAL A 102 4.76 25.30 -13.63
N ASN A 103 4.68 23.99 -13.80
CA ASN A 103 4.51 23.37 -15.12
C ASN A 103 3.03 23.23 -15.47
N THR A 104 2.66 23.55 -16.69
CA THR A 104 1.29 23.35 -17.20
C THR A 104 1.24 22.14 -18.12
N THR A 105 0.35 21.19 -17.82
CA THR A 105 0.15 20.01 -18.64
C THR A 105 -1.28 19.87 -19.13
N VAL A 106 -1.42 19.26 -20.31
CA VAL A 106 -2.70 18.89 -20.92
C VAL A 106 -2.54 17.54 -21.59
N SER A 107 -3.53 16.67 -21.50
CA SER A 107 -3.44 15.38 -22.15
C SER A 107 -4.66 15.02 -23.00
N SER A 108 -4.43 14.17 -24.00
CA SER A 108 -5.47 13.60 -24.85
C SER A 108 -5.01 12.24 -25.38
N ARG A 109 -5.94 11.35 -25.66
CA ARG A 109 -5.59 10.08 -26.32
C ARG A 109 -5.73 10.21 -27.82
N LYS A 110 -4.71 9.80 -28.57
CA LYS A 110 -4.65 9.82 -30.03
C LYS A 110 -4.05 8.54 -30.58
N ILE A 111 -4.16 8.40 -31.90
CA ILE A 111 -3.45 7.36 -32.66
C ILE A 111 -2.10 7.97 -33.06
N VAL A 112 -1.03 7.22 -32.83
CA VAL A 112 0.32 7.56 -33.30
C VAL A 112 0.73 6.56 -34.36
N LYS A 113 1.22 7.03 -35.51
CA LYS A 113 1.58 6.20 -36.66
C LYS A 113 2.98 6.53 -37.16
N PHE A 114 3.69 5.47 -37.53
CA PHE A 114 4.93 5.57 -38.29
C PHE A 114 4.86 4.59 -39.47
N ARG A 115 4.83 5.10 -40.71
CA ARG A 115 4.59 4.32 -41.93
C ARG A 115 3.32 3.46 -41.78
N GLU A 116 3.44 2.13 -41.90
CA GLU A 116 2.34 1.18 -41.77
C GLU A 116 2.02 0.84 -40.30
N ASN A 117 2.96 1.07 -39.36
CA ASN A 117 2.77 0.75 -37.97
C ASN A 117 1.95 1.84 -37.26
N GLY A 118 0.91 1.42 -36.52
CA GLY A 118 0.06 2.34 -35.76
C GLY A 118 -0.23 1.82 -34.36
N LEU A 119 -0.27 2.74 -33.40
CA LEU A 119 -0.63 2.45 -32.01
C LEU A 119 -1.81 3.35 -31.63
N GLN A 120 -2.90 2.73 -31.17
CA GLN A 120 -4.10 3.42 -30.72
C GLN A 120 -4.05 3.72 -29.23
N GLY A 121 -4.83 4.73 -28.79
CA GLY A 121 -4.97 5.07 -27.39
C GLY A 121 -3.71 5.65 -26.73
N VAL A 122 -2.73 6.10 -27.52
CA VAL A 122 -1.51 6.73 -27.00
C VAL A 122 -1.87 8.03 -26.29
N ARG A 123 -1.39 8.23 -25.08
CA ARG A 123 -1.51 9.50 -24.35
C ARG A 123 -0.58 10.51 -25.00
N VAL A 124 -1.13 11.59 -25.48
CA VAL A 124 -0.39 12.74 -25.99
C VAL A 124 -0.45 13.81 -24.92
N THR A 125 0.67 14.12 -24.32
CA THR A 125 0.81 15.14 -23.28
C THR A 125 1.49 16.37 -23.86
N GLY A 126 0.79 17.49 -23.82
CA GLY A 126 1.36 18.82 -24.09
C GLY A 126 1.84 19.44 -22.79
N THR A 127 3.09 19.90 -22.75
CA THR A 127 3.72 20.41 -21.52
C THR A 127 4.73 21.51 -21.83
N THR A 128 5.16 22.24 -20.77
CA THR A 128 6.31 23.14 -20.80
C THR A 128 7.61 22.36 -20.55
N PRO A 129 8.79 22.96 -20.78
CA PRO A 129 10.07 22.33 -20.46
C PRO A 129 10.25 21.98 -18.97
N ASP A 130 9.53 22.66 -18.09
CA ASP A 130 9.61 22.54 -16.63
C ASP A 130 9.08 21.22 -16.10
N LEU A 131 8.49 20.39 -16.96
CA LEU A 131 8.11 19.01 -16.60
C LEU A 131 9.28 18.22 -16.03
N LEU A 132 10.52 18.47 -16.43
CA LEU A 132 11.68 17.77 -15.87
C LEU A 132 11.93 18.13 -14.40
N ILE A 133 11.55 19.33 -13.99
CA ILE A 133 11.69 19.80 -12.59
C ILE A 133 10.53 19.23 -11.76
N THR A 134 9.30 19.34 -12.28
CA THR A 134 8.11 18.86 -11.56
C THR A 134 8.01 17.33 -11.54
N SER A 135 8.55 16.64 -12.56
CA SER A 135 8.48 15.19 -12.74
C SER A 135 9.80 14.62 -13.29
N PRO A 136 10.85 14.44 -12.47
CA PRO A 136 12.17 13.96 -12.91
C PRO A 136 12.15 12.59 -13.59
N ILE A 137 11.12 11.77 -13.35
CA ILE A 137 10.94 10.49 -14.04
C ILE A 137 10.74 10.63 -15.56
N SER A 138 10.43 11.83 -16.02
CA SER A 138 10.25 12.15 -17.45
C SER A 138 11.56 12.44 -18.19
N MET A 139 12.72 12.19 -17.56
CA MET A 139 14.02 12.34 -18.21
C MET A 139 14.14 11.49 -19.47
N PRO A 140 14.67 12.06 -20.57
CA PRO A 140 14.91 11.32 -21.80
C PRO A 140 16.01 10.27 -21.60
N GLU A 141 15.83 9.09 -22.21
CA GLU A 141 16.85 8.04 -22.28
C GLU A 141 17.85 8.33 -23.42
N SER A 142 17.31 8.82 -24.54
CA SER A 142 18.09 9.17 -25.73
C SER A 142 17.53 10.44 -26.37
N GLY A 143 18.43 11.21 -27.00
CA GLY A 143 18.06 12.48 -27.60
C GLY A 143 18.04 13.63 -26.60
N ARG A 144 17.09 14.54 -26.74
CA ARG A 144 16.91 15.69 -25.85
C ARG A 144 15.45 15.87 -25.43
N PHE A 145 15.24 16.62 -24.36
CA PHE A 145 13.91 17.06 -23.93
C PHE A 145 13.48 18.33 -24.69
N LEU A 146 12.26 18.79 -24.39
CA LEU A 146 11.73 20.07 -24.90
C LEU A 146 12.59 21.23 -24.40
N THR A 147 12.76 22.23 -25.23
CA THR A 147 13.40 23.50 -24.86
C THR A 147 12.36 24.62 -24.91
N GLU A 148 12.68 25.74 -24.24
CA GLU A 148 11.82 26.92 -24.28
C GLU A 148 11.59 27.42 -25.72
N LEU A 149 12.61 27.34 -26.61
CA LEU A 149 12.47 27.65 -28.02
C LEU A 149 11.50 26.73 -28.78
N ASP A 150 11.38 25.45 -28.37
CA ASP A 150 10.42 24.53 -28.97
C ASP A 150 8.98 24.88 -28.53
N HIS A 151 8.83 25.32 -27.27
CA HIS A 151 7.56 25.75 -26.70
C HIS A 151 7.07 27.04 -27.33
N GLN A 152 7.88 28.12 -27.30
CA GLN A 152 7.53 29.44 -27.83
C GLN A 152 7.22 29.42 -29.32
N HIS A 153 8.04 28.74 -30.13
CA HIS A 153 7.85 28.64 -31.57
C HIS A 153 6.83 27.53 -31.97
N ARG A 154 6.21 26.87 -31.01
CA ARG A 154 5.21 25.80 -31.25
C ARG A 154 5.71 24.78 -32.26
N LYS A 155 6.98 24.33 -32.12
CA LYS A 155 7.60 23.40 -33.06
C LYS A 155 6.90 22.04 -33.02
N PRO A 156 6.66 21.38 -34.16
CA PRO A 156 6.08 20.03 -34.20
C PRO A 156 7.14 18.97 -33.90
N VAL A 157 7.60 18.95 -32.67
CA VAL A 157 8.55 17.96 -32.11
C VAL A 157 7.87 17.07 -31.10
N VAL A 158 8.39 15.84 -30.93
CA VAL A 158 7.82 14.84 -30.02
C VAL A 158 8.90 14.01 -29.35
N ILE A 159 8.65 13.67 -28.09
CA ILE A 159 9.41 12.69 -27.32
C ILE A 159 8.52 11.45 -27.17
N LEU A 160 9.05 10.26 -27.49
CA LEU A 160 8.30 9.01 -27.49
C LEU A 160 8.55 8.22 -26.20
N GLY A 161 7.49 7.68 -25.59
CA GLY A 161 7.59 6.70 -24.51
C GLY A 161 8.11 5.35 -25.01
N SER A 162 8.72 4.57 -24.12
CA SER A 162 9.40 3.32 -24.49
C SER A 162 8.47 2.31 -25.18
N ALA A 163 7.23 2.14 -24.75
CA ALA A 163 6.27 1.25 -25.40
C ALA A 163 5.87 1.70 -26.82
N VAL A 164 5.88 3.04 -27.04
CA VAL A 164 5.62 3.60 -28.40
C VAL A 164 6.82 3.32 -29.30
N VAL A 165 8.04 3.47 -28.78
CA VAL A 165 9.28 3.16 -29.53
C VAL A 165 9.32 1.67 -29.87
N GLU A 166 9.14 0.77 -28.91
CA GLU A 166 9.15 -0.69 -29.12
C GLU A 166 8.15 -1.13 -30.19
N LYS A 167 6.95 -0.49 -30.22
CA LYS A 167 5.89 -0.87 -31.15
C LYS A 167 6.05 -0.28 -32.55
N LEU A 168 6.51 0.98 -32.65
CA LEU A 168 6.60 1.68 -33.93
C LEU A 168 7.97 1.54 -34.61
N PHE A 169 9.04 1.30 -33.84
CA PHE A 169 10.44 1.24 -34.31
C PHE A 169 11.18 0.00 -33.81
N PRO A 170 10.68 -1.24 -34.04
CA PRO A 170 11.23 -2.45 -33.42
C PRO A 170 12.73 -2.68 -33.68
N ASN A 171 13.29 -2.15 -34.76
CA ASN A 171 14.69 -2.34 -35.14
C ASN A 171 15.31 -1.06 -35.74
N LYS A 172 14.80 0.10 -35.39
CA LYS A 172 15.24 1.38 -35.95
C LYS A 172 15.38 2.45 -34.89
N ASN A 173 16.41 3.27 -35.00
CA ASN A 173 16.52 4.46 -34.17
C ASN A 173 15.40 5.47 -34.51
N PRO A 174 14.56 5.87 -33.55
CA PRO A 174 13.47 6.80 -33.79
C PRO A 174 13.91 8.27 -33.94
N LEU A 175 15.11 8.63 -33.47
CA LEU A 175 15.56 10.03 -33.48
C LEU A 175 15.66 10.60 -34.87
N GLY A 176 15.08 11.80 -35.07
CA GLY A 176 15.02 12.49 -36.34
C GLY A 176 13.92 12.01 -37.31
N GLU A 177 13.28 10.86 -37.02
CA GLU A 177 12.18 10.33 -37.82
C GLU A 177 10.90 11.17 -37.65
N ARG A 178 9.98 11.07 -38.60
CA ARG A 178 8.69 11.76 -38.57
C ARG A 178 7.57 10.77 -38.24
N VAL A 179 6.88 10.98 -37.13
CA VAL A 179 5.67 10.24 -36.74
C VAL A 179 4.42 11.10 -36.95
N LYS A 180 3.29 10.49 -37.22
CA LYS A 180 1.99 11.16 -37.30
C LYS A 180 1.24 10.98 -36.00
N ILE A 181 0.85 12.08 -35.34
CA ILE A 181 -0.05 12.08 -34.19
C ILE A 181 -1.41 12.56 -34.68
N GLY A 182 -2.38 11.68 -34.74
CA GLY A 182 -3.60 11.93 -35.50
C GLY A 182 -3.28 12.13 -36.99
N SER A 183 -3.56 13.33 -37.53
CA SER A 183 -3.27 13.69 -38.89
C SER A 183 -1.99 14.55 -39.08
N ARG A 184 -1.32 14.94 -38.00
CA ARG A 184 -0.21 15.90 -38.03
C ARG A 184 1.15 15.21 -37.88
N PRO A 185 2.15 15.61 -38.70
CA PRO A 185 3.51 15.10 -38.59
C PRO A 185 4.29 15.82 -37.47
N PHE A 186 5.09 15.03 -36.73
CA PHE A 186 6.01 15.49 -35.67
C PHE A 186 7.38 14.85 -35.87
N THR A 187 8.44 15.59 -35.59
CA THR A 187 9.81 15.08 -35.61
C THR A 187 10.19 14.55 -34.23
N VAL A 188 10.69 13.33 -34.18
CA VAL A 188 11.14 12.70 -32.92
C VAL A 188 12.47 13.32 -32.50
N ILE A 189 12.50 13.92 -31.29
CA ILE A 189 13.70 14.57 -30.72
C ILE A 189 14.30 13.81 -29.53
N GLY A 190 13.54 12.89 -28.96
CA GLY A 190 13.98 12.08 -27.82
C GLY A 190 13.08 10.88 -27.57
N THR A 191 13.57 10.00 -26.69
CA THR A 191 12.81 8.86 -26.18
C THR A 191 12.88 8.85 -24.66
N MET A 192 11.79 8.46 -24.00
CA MET A 192 11.72 8.39 -22.54
C MET A 192 12.21 7.03 -22.04
N LYS A 193 12.82 7.04 -20.87
CA LYS A 193 13.15 5.84 -20.12
C LYS A 193 11.89 5.04 -19.77
N LYS A 194 12.02 3.72 -19.69
CA LYS A 194 10.91 2.84 -19.30
C LYS A 194 10.46 3.14 -17.86
N ARG A 195 9.16 3.43 -17.71
CA ARG A 195 8.50 3.78 -16.43
C ARG A 195 7.61 2.66 -15.90
N GLY A 196 7.16 1.77 -16.80
CA GLY A 196 6.32 0.64 -16.47
C GLY A 196 4.83 0.96 -16.38
N ASN A 197 4.12 0.16 -15.57
CA ASN A 197 2.68 0.27 -15.39
C ASN A 197 2.35 0.90 -14.03
N LEU A 198 1.44 1.87 -14.02
CA LEU A 198 0.87 2.46 -12.81
C LEU A 198 -0.63 2.13 -12.76
N PHE A 199 -1.07 1.36 -11.77
CA PHE A 199 -2.48 0.93 -11.62
C PHE A 199 -3.10 0.35 -12.90
N GLY A 200 -2.36 -0.49 -13.63
CA GLY A 200 -2.83 -1.08 -14.89
C GLY A 200 -2.80 -0.12 -16.10
N GLN A 201 -2.41 1.12 -15.90
CA GLN A 201 -2.15 2.05 -17.00
C GLN A 201 -0.68 2.01 -17.39
N ASN A 202 -0.41 1.73 -18.66
CA ASN A 202 0.94 1.76 -19.19
C ASN A 202 1.41 3.21 -19.34
N LEU A 203 2.35 3.64 -18.47
CA LEU A 203 2.95 4.98 -18.53
C LEU A 203 3.88 5.15 -19.74
N ASP A 204 4.32 4.05 -20.32
CA ASP A 204 5.22 4.02 -21.46
C ASP A 204 4.49 4.23 -22.79
N GLN A 205 3.14 4.12 -22.78
CA GLN A 205 2.30 4.40 -23.94
C GLN A 205 1.90 5.89 -24.00
N GLU A 206 2.90 6.75 -23.91
CA GLU A 206 2.78 8.18 -23.89
C GLU A 206 3.73 8.84 -24.88
N VAL A 207 3.35 10.00 -25.39
CA VAL A 207 4.22 10.91 -26.14
C VAL A 207 4.10 12.32 -25.60
N ILE A 208 5.22 13.04 -25.54
CA ILE A 208 5.28 14.41 -25.03
C ILE A 208 5.56 15.36 -26.18
N ILE A 209 4.81 16.45 -26.23
CA ILE A 209 4.95 17.54 -27.21
C ILE A 209 4.88 18.90 -26.50
N PRO A 210 5.37 19.99 -27.10
CA PRO A 210 5.24 21.32 -26.52
C PRO A 210 3.77 21.71 -26.33
N LEU A 211 3.43 22.33 -25.20
CA LEU A 211 2.07 22.77 -24.85
C LEU A 211 1.45 23.66 -25.92
N GLY A 212 2.23 24.66 -26.43
CA GLY A 212 1.77 25.54 -27.48
C GLY A 212 1.45 24.80 -28.79
N THR A 213 2.21 23.73 -29.10
CA THR A 213 1.96 22.86 -30.28
C THR A 213 0.72 21.99 -30.05
N PHE A 214 0.54 21.50 -28.84
CA PHE A 214 -0.67 20.74 -28.49
C PHE A 214 -1.93 21.60 -28.69
N ARG A 215 -1.94 22.83 -28.16
CA ARG A 215 -3.06 23.78 -28.30
C ARG A 215 -3.36 24.10 -29.76
N LYS A 216 -2.32 24.31 -30.55
CA LYS A 216 -2.44 24.61 -31.99
C LYS A 216 -3.12 23.50 -32.79
N TYR A 217 -2.80 22.23 -32.50
CA TYR A 217 -3.26 21.11 -33.31
C TYR A 217 -4.43 20.31 -32.72
N PHE A 218 -4.59 20.33 -31.38
CA PHE A 218 -5.59 19.49 -30.69
C PHE A 218 -6.61 20.29 -29.89
N GLY A 219 -6.53 21.64 -29.96
CA GLY A 219 -7.48 22.58 -29.38
C GLY A 219 -7.18 23.00 -27.95
N THR A 220 -7.80 24.11 -27.54
CA THR A 220 -7.58 24.82 -26.28
C THR A 220 -8.62 24.43 -25.19
N ARG A 221 -9.76 23.88 -25.58
CA ARG A 221 -10.88 23.58 -24.65
C ARG A 221 -10.69 22.29 -23.85
N ARG A 222 -9.47 22.03 -23.40
CA ARG A 222 -9.13 20.86 -22.61
C ARG A 222 -8.90 21.23 -21.15
N TRP A 223 -8.91 20.25 -20.28
CA TRP A 223 -8.65 20.40 -18.88
C TRP A 223 -7.14 20.45 -18.67
N LEU A 224 -6.67 21.55 -18.12
CA LEU A 224 -5.28 21.73 -17.77
C LEU A 224 -5.05 21.19 -16.36
N THR A 225 -3.84 20.75 -16.14
CA THR A 225 -3.27 20.48 -14.82
C THR A 225 -2.10 21.44 -14.62
N LEU A 226 -2.09 22.16 -13.52
CA LEU A 226 -0.92 22.91 -13.09
C LEU A 226 -0.15 22.07 -12.09
N GLU A 227 1.12 21.84 -12.35
CA GLU A 227 2.02 21.05 -11.51
C GLU A 227 2.99 22.01 -10.83
N ALA A 228 2.68 22.37 -9.58
CA ALA A 228 3.45 23.32 -8.81
C ALA A 228 4.50 22.57 -7.96
N LYS A 229 5.78 22.69 -8.30
CA LYS A 229 6.89 22.16 -7.52
C LYS A 229 7.14 23.10 -6.34
N VAL A 230 7.03 22.55 -5.13
CA VAL A 230 7.35 23.23 -3.88
C VAL A 230 8.86 23.13 -3.63
N ARG A 231 9.47 24.19 -3.11
CA ARG A 231 10.88 24.20 -2.68
C ARG A 231 11.11 23.15 -1.61
N ASP A 232 12.22 22.44 -1.66
CA ASP A 232 12.48 21.28 -0.79
C ASP A 232 12.57 21.65 0.71
N GLU A 233 12.87 22.91 1.03
CA GLU A 233 12.96 23.40 2.41
C GLU A 233 11.58 23.74 3.04
N VAL A 234 10.51 23.77 2.23
CA VAL A 234 9.17 24.22 2.66
C VAL A 234 8.29 23.00 2.95
N ASP A 235 7.59 23.06 4.06
CA ASP A 235 6.58 22.04 4.39
C ASP A 235 5.44 22.03 3.36
N ILE A 236 5.07 20.85 2.86
CA ILE A 236 4.10 20.68 1.80
C ILE A 236 2.67 21.11 2.21
N GLU A 237 2.33 21.04 3.50
CA GLU A 237 1.02 21.48 3.98
C GLU A 237 0.96 23.00 4.04
N PHE A 238 2.02 23.64 4.56
CA PHE A 238 2.15 25.08 4.51
C PHE A 238 2.09 25.59 3.07
N ALA A 239 2.89 25.04 2.18
CA ALA A 239 2.88 25.39 0.77
C ALA A 239 1.50 25.20 0.12
N SER A 240 0.77 24.15 0.48
CA SER A 240 -0.58 23.90 -0.03
C SER A 240 -1.56 25.00 0.35
N ASN A 241 -1.48 25.53 1.56
CA ASN A 241 -2.34 26.63 2.03
C ASN A 241 -1.99 27.95 1.32
N GLU A 242 -0.70 28.20 1.09
CA GLU A 242 -0.23 29.37 0.31
C GLU A 242 -0.71 29.27 -1.14
N VAL A 243 -0.51 28.14 -1.81
CA VAL A 243 -0.97 27.88 -3.17
C VAL A 243 -2.49 28.01 -3.28
N GLU A 244 -3.24 27.52 -2.28
CA GLU A 244 -4.69 27.69 -2.23
C GLU A 244 -5.08 29.16 -2.18
N SER A 245 -4.43 29.93 -1.33
CA SER A 245 -4.70 31.37 -1.17
C SER A 245 -4.44 32.14 -2.45
N TRP A 246 -3.28 31.94 -3.08
CA TRP A 246 -2.93 32.58 -4.33
C TRP A 246 -3.81 32.12 -5.49
N MET A 247 -4.15 30.83 -5.54
CA MET A 247 -5.04 30.31 -6.56
C MET A 247 -6.46 30.89 -6.45
N ARG A 248 -6.98 31.09 -5.24
CA ARG A 248 -8.27 31.77 -4.99
C ARG A 248 -8.24 33.20 -5.52
N ILE A 249 -7.12 33.92 -5.33
CA ILE A 249 -6.93 35.27 -5.88
C ILE A 249 -6.90 35.21 -7.42
N ALA A 250 -6.12 34.31 -8.01
CA ALA A 250 -6.02 34.14 -9.45
C ALA A 250 -7.37 33.78 -10.11
N ARG A 251 -8.26 33.15 -9.34
CA ARG A 251 -9.62 32.77 -9.76
C ARG A 251 -10.67 33.83 -9.46
N GLY A 252 -10.34 34.88 -8.70
CA GLY A 252 -11.27 35.92 -8.27
C GLY A 252 -12.37 35.43 -7.32
N LEU A 253 -12.10 34.35 -6.55
CA LEU A 253 -13.05 33.78 -5.60
C LEU A 253 -13.21 34.65 -4.36
N LYS A 254 -14.45 34.80 -3.90
CA LYS A 254 -14.76 35.52 -2.64
C LYS A 254 -14.34 34.72 -1.41
N PRO A 255 -14.08 35.34 -0.25
CA PRO A 255 -13.62 34.65 0.95
C PRO A 255 -14.47 33.45 1.39
N MET A 256 -15.79 33.53 1.24
CA MET A 256 -16.74 32.48 1.67
C MET A 256 -17.15 31.54 0.52
N GLU A 257 -16.63 31.74 -0.68
CA GLU A 257 -16.94 30.93 -1.85
C GLU A 257 -16.13 29.65 -1.83
N LYS A 258 -16.77 28.53 -2.20
CA LYS A 258 -16.08 27.23 -2.32
C LYS A 258 -15.06 27.25 -3.46
N ASN A 259 -13.97 26.53 -3.29
CA ASN A 259 -12.97 26.37 -4.32
C ASN A 259 -13.56 25.65 -5.54
N ASP A 260 -13.36 26.22 -6.71
CA ASP A 260 -13.71 25.63 -8.00
C ASP A 260 -12.54 24.87 -8.64
N PHE A 261 -11.50 24.60 -7.84
CA PHE A 261 -10.33 23.81 -8.15
C PHE A 261 -10.02 22.85 -6.99
N SER A 262 -9.14 21.92 -7.22
CA SER A 262 -8.69 20.94 -6.21
C SER A 262 -7.16 20.88 -6.19
N LEU A 263 -6.59 20.90 -5.00
CA LEU A 263 -5.16 20.68 -4.79
C LEU A 263 -4.98 19.20 -4.48
N ASN A 264 -4.29 18.49 -5.36
CA ASN A 264 -4.01 17.08 -5.21
C ASN A 264 -2.53 16.88 -4.88
N ARG A 265 -2.26 16.09 -3.85
CA ARG A 265 -0.91 15.76 -3.37
C ARG A 265 -0.75 14.26 -3.29
N GLN A 266 0.47 13.77 -3.38
CA GLN A 266 0.78 12.35 -3.25
C GLN A 266 0.21 11.75 -1.94
N ASN A 267 0.32 12.49 -0.83
CA ASN A 267 -0.16 12.04 0.49
C ASN A 267 -1.67 11.78 0.52
N MET A 268 -2.47 12.54 -0.23
CA MET A 268 -3.94 12.35 -0.27
C MET A 268 -4.35 10.97 -0.77
N ILE A 269 -3.59 10.40 -1.69
CA ILE A 269 -3.88 9.05 -2.21
C ILE A 269 -3.52 8.00 -1.16
N MET A 270 -2.42 8.22 -0.42
CA MET A 270 -2.05 7.36 0.68
C MET A 270 -3.06 7.43 1.83
N ASP A 271 -3.57 8.61 2.15
CA ASP A 271 -4.61 8.80 3.17
C ASP A 271 -5.93 8.16 2.74
N PHE A 272 -6.31 8.30 1.47
CA PHE A 272 -7.46 7.61 0.91
C PHE A 272 -7.30 6.08 1.01
N TYR A 273 -6.12 5.54 0.67
CA TYR A 273 -5.81 4.13 0.84
C TYR A 273 -5.94 3.70 2.32
N LYS A 274 -5.32 4.44 3.25
CA LYS A 274 -5.40 4.15 4.69
C LYS A 274 -6.82 4.17 5.22
N ASN A 275 -7.63 5.14 4.79
CA ASN A 275 -9.03 5.26 5.17
C ASN A 275 -9.87 4.09 4.63
N MET A 276 -9.66 3.70 3.37
CA MET A 276 -10.35 2.53 2.79
C MET A 276 -9.96 1.22 3.46
N THR A 277 -8.67 1.02 3.70
CA THR A 277 -8.15 -0.23 4.27
C THR A 277 -8.34 -0.31 5.78
N GLY A 278 -8.45 0.82 6.47
CA GLY A 278 -8.63 0.88 7.92
C GLY A 278 -9.90 0.16 8.39
N GLY A 279 -11.03 0.39 7.73
CA GLY A 279 -12.29 -0.31 8.02
C GLY A 279 -12.20 -1.81 7.77
N ILE A 280 -11.58 -2.21 6.66
CA ILE A 280 -11.36 -3.62 6.30
C ILE A 280 -10.45 -4.27 7.34
N SER A 281 -9.35 -3.61 7.71
CA SER A 281 -8.41 -4.11 8.73
C SER A 281 -9.09 -4.36 10.07
N MET A 282 -9.95 -3.42 10.49
CA MET A 282 -10.71 -3.54 11.74
C MET A 282 -11.66 -4.73 11.70
N ALA A 283 -12.46 -4.88 10.63
CA ALA A 283 -13.38 -6.01 10.47
C ALA A 283 -12.63 -7.37 10.50
N LEU A 284 -11.51 -7.45 9.81
CA LEU A 284 -10.72 -8.67 9.73
C LEU A 284 -9.99 -8.98 11.05
N LEU A 285 -9.58 -7.95 11.81
CA LEU A 285 -9.03 -8.12 13.16
C LEU A 285 -10.10 -8.69 14.11
N VAL A 286 -11.35 -8.24 14.01
CA VAL A 286 -12.47 -8.80 14.79
C VAL A 286 -12.69 -10.27 14.43
N ILE A 287 -12.74 -10.63 13.14
CA ILE A 287 -12.91 -12.01 12.67
C ILE A 287 -11.75 -12.91 13.16
N GLY A 288 -10.51 -12.44 12.99
CA GLY A 288 -9.33 -13.16 13.46
C GLY A 288 -9.34 -13.34 14.98
N SER A 289 -9.75 -12.34 15.74
CA SER A 289 -9.88 -12.40 17.21
C SER A 289 -10.95 -13.39 17.63
N LEU A 290 -12.09 -13.47 16.94
CA LEU A 290 -13.13 -14.48 17.19
C LEU A 290 -12.61 -15.90 16.94
N ALA A 291 -11.89 -16.13 15.85
CA ALA A 291 -11.27 -17.42 15.56
C ALA A 291 -10.27 -17.83 16.65
N LEU A 292 -9.45 -16.87 17.10
CA LEU A 292 -8.51 -17.06 18.20
C LEU A 292 -9.22 -17.33 19.52
N PHE A 293 -10.34 -16.68 19.79
CA PHE A 293 -11.14 -16.91 21.00
C PHE A 293 -11.68 -18.34 21.03
N VAL A 294 -12.19 -18.84 19.90
CA VAL A 294 -12.64 -20.24 19.76
C VAL A 294 -11.48 -21.22 19.99
N GLY A 295 -10.31 -20.96 19.38
CA GLY A 295 -9.08 -21.73 19.63
C GLY A 295 -8.64 -21.71 21.09
N GLY A 296 -8.74 -20.56 21.76
CA GLY A 296 -8.45 -20.37 23.17
C GLY A 296 -9.36 -21.19 24.10
N ILE A 297 -10.67 -21.22 23.82
CA ILE A 297 -11.61 -22.10 24.53
C ILE A 297 -11.19 -23.56 24.35
N GLY A 298 -10.69 -23.95 23.17
CA GLY A 298 -10.12 -25.28 22.94
C GLY A 298 -8.94 -25.59 23.87
N ILE A 299 -7.99 -24.62 24.02
CA ILE A 299 -6.88 -24.77 24.99
C ILE A 299 -7.44 -24.97 26.41
N MET A 300 -8.35 -24.12 26.85
CA MET A 300 -8.94 -24.19 28.19
C MET A 300 -9.59 -25.54 28.43
N ASN A 301 -10.37 -26.05 27.48
CA ASN A 301 -11.03 -27.34 27.59
C ASN A 301 -10.03 -28.50 27.65
N ILE A 302 -8.99 -28.51 26.83
CA ILE A 302 -7.93 -29.53 26.90
C ILE A 302 -7.26 -29.50 28.25
N MET A 303 -6.87 -28.34 28.73
CA MET A 303 -6.16 -28.17 29.98
C MET A 303 -7.02 -28.58 31.18
N LEU A 304 -8.32 -28.28 31.19
CA LEU A 304 -9.23 -28.71 32.26
C LEU A 304 -9.34 -30.24 32.32
N VAL A 305 -9.42 -30.91 31.18
CA VAL A 305 -9.44 -32.38 31.11
C VAL A 305 -8.10 -32.95 31.54
N THR A 306 -6.98 -32.39 31.06
CA THR A 306 -5.62 -32.82 31.46
C THR A 306 -5.43 -32.70 32.98
N VAL A 307 -5.88 -31.60 33.60
CA VAL A 307 -5.84 -31.41 35.05
C VAL A 307 -6.66 -32.48 35.77
N SER A 308 -7.87 -32.82 35.26
CA SER A 308 -8.72 -33.85 35.88
C SER A 308 -8.13 -35.26 35.75
N GLU A 309 -7.50 -35.60 34.63
CA GLU A 309 -6.82 -36.87 34.37
C GLU A 309 -5.55 -37.04 35.23
N ARG A 310 -4.84 -35.94 35.51
CA ARG A 310 -3.61 -35.91 36.31
C ARG A 310 -3.83 -35.50 37.77
N THR A 311 -5.08 -35.50 38.24
CA THR A 311 -5.42 -35.04 39.60
C THR A 311 -4.59 -35.77 40.68
N ARG A 312 -4.45 -37.09 40.58
CA ARG A 312 -3.67 -37.90 41.52
C ARG A 312 -2.17 -37.58 41.49
N GLU A 313 -1.60 -37.41 40.30
CA GLU A 313 -0.19 -37.02 40.13
C GLU A 313 0.08 -35.63 40.75
N ILE A 314 -0.82 -34.66 40.54
CA ILE A 314 -0.74 -33.33 41.15
C ILE A 314 -0.83 -33.41 42.67
N GLY A 315 -1.74 -34.25 43.17
CA GLY A 315 -1.91 -34.48 44.60
C GLY A 315 -0.63 -35.04 45.24
N VAL A 316 -0.01 -36.05 44.67
CA VAL A 316 1.25 -36.63 45.13
C VAL A 316 2.38 -35.60 45.12
N ARG A 317 2.53 -34.82 44.04
CA ARG A 317 3.56 -33.75 43.97
C ARG A 317 3.37 -32.72 45.08
N LYS A 318 2.14 -32.33 45.38
CA LYS A 318 1.82 -31.43 46.48
C LYS A 318 2.09 -32.01 47.85
N ALA A 319 1.74 -33.27 48.08
CA ALA A 319 2.01 -33.97 49.30
C ALA A 319 3.52 -34.10 49.62
N LEU A 320 4.34 -34.20 48.56
CA LEU A 320 5.80 -34.19 48.65
C LEU A 320 6.41 -32.76 48.78
N GLY A 321 5.58 -31.72 49.02
CA GLY A 321 6.04 -30.35 49.22
C GLY A 321 6.10 -29.47 47.96
N GLY A 322 5.49 -29.91 46.88
CA GLY A 322 5.44 -29.11 45.62
C GLY A 322 4.76 -27.78 45.82
N ASN A 323 5.50 -26.66 45.50
CA ASN A 323 4.99 -25.30 45.64
C ASN A 323 3.88 -25.03 44.60
N ARG A 324 2.81 -24.34 45.00
CA ARG A 324 1.68 -23.93 44.19
C ARG A 324 2.12 -23.15 42.92
N ARG A 325 3.18 -22.32 43.02
CA ARG A 325 3.72 -21.56 41.88
C ARG A 325 4.38 -22.45 40.82
N ILE A 326 5.01 -23.56 41.26
CA ILE A 326 5.66 -24.51 40.34
C ILE A 326 4.60 -25.23 39.49
N ILE A 327 3.51 -25.69 40.12
CA ILE A 327 2.40 -26.37 39.44
C ILE A 327 1.70 -25.39 38.46
N LEU A 328 1.41 -24.18 38.93
CA LEU A 328 0.83 -23.13 38.07
C LEU A 328 1.71 -22.88 36.86
N GLY A 329 3.03 -22.67 37.07
CA GLY A 329 4.00 -22.43 36.00
C GLY A 329 4.08 -23.59 35.00
N GLN A 330 4.04 -24.82 35.46
CA GLN A 330 4.07 -26.02 34.62
C GLN A 330 2.87 -26.08 33.66
N PHE A 331 1.64 -25.92 34.17
CA PHE A 331 0.43 -25.96 33.35
C PHE A 331 0.31 -24.72 32.43
N LEU A 332 0.78 -23.57 32.91
CA LEU A 332 0.81 -22.39 32.08
C LEU A 332 1.80 -22.52 30.90
N PHE A 333 2.97 -23.14 31.17
CA PHE A 333 3.94 -23.45 30.12
C PHE A 333 3.37 -24.43 29.09
N GLU A 334 2.60 -25.45 29.54
CA GLU A 334 1.94 -26.40 28.64
C GLU A 334 0.91 -25.70 27.70
N ALA A 335 0.13 -24.75 28.25
CA ALA A 335 -0.81 -23.94 27.46
C ALA A 335 -0.08 -23.00 26.46
N LEU A 336 1.01 -22.36 26.90
CA LEU A 336 1.85 -21.52 26.04
C LEU A 336 2.50 -22.32 24.92
N PHE A 337 2.95 -23.53 25.22
CA PHE A 337 3.55 -24.44 24.25
C PHE A 337 2.55 -24.84 23.16
N LEU A 338 1.31 -25.19 23.53
CA LEU A 338 0.23 -25.49 22.58
C LEU A 338 -0.09 -24.31 21.68
N SER A 339 -0.22 -23.12 22.28
CA SER A 339 -0.52 -21.90 21.52
C SER A 339 0.63 -21.47 20.60
N PHE A 340 1.88 -21.66 21.04
CA PHE A 340 3.07 -21.37 20.23
C PHE A 340 3.13 -22.26 18.98
N PHE A 341 2.87 -23.57 19.11
CA PHE A 341 2.81 -24.47 17.94
C PHE A 341 1.68 -24.11 16.99
N GLY A 342 0.48 -23.82 17.53
CA GLY A 342 -0.63 -23.33 16.72
C GLY A 342 -0.29 -22.01 15.99
N GLY A 343 0.35 -21.08 16.71
CA GLY A 343 0.83 -19.83 16.17
C GLY A 343 1.89 -20.01 15.09
N LEU A 344 2.86 -20.90 15.30
CA LEU A 344 3.92 -21.19 14.32
C LEU A 344 3.34 -21.76 13.02
N VAL A 345 2.45 -22.75 13.12
CA VAL A 345 1.75 -23.30 11.96
C VAL A 345 0.92 -22.22 11.27
N GLY A 346 0.21 -21.39 12.03
CA GLY A 346 -0.58 -20.28 11.50
C GLY A 346 0.27 -19.23 10.78
N MET A 347 1.44 -18.87 11.31
CA MET A 347 2.36 -17.95 10.65
C MET A 347 2.89 -18.52 9.32
N ILE A 348 3.29 -19.79 9.33
CA ILE A 348 3.77 -20.45 8.09
C ILE A 348 2.67 -20.44 7.02
N LEU A 349 1.46 -20.85 7.37
CA LEU A 349 0.33 -20.86 6.44
C LEU A 349 -0.05 -19.45 5.98
N GLY A 350 0.00 -18.45 6.86
CA GLY A 350 -0.27 -17.05 6.53
C GLY A 350 0.72 -16.47 5.53
N PHE A 351 2.02 -16.73 5.72
CA PHE A 351 3.05 -16.29 4.79
C PHE A 351 3.02 -17.05 3.47
N LEU A 352 2.76 -18.36 3.50
CA LEU A 352 2.58 -19.15 2.27
C LEU A 352 1.38 -18.63 1.46
N GLY A 353 0.25 -18.36 2.13
CA GLY A 353 -0.92 -17.78 1.47
C GLY A 353 -0.63 -16.42 0.83
N ALA A 354 0.09 -15.53 1.55
CA ALA A 354 0.50 -14.24 1.01
C ALA A 354 1.48 -14.39 -0.18
N GLY A 355 2.40 -15.36 -0.11
CA GLY A 355 3.31 -15.68 -1.21
C GLY A 355 2.59 -16.21 -2.45
N VAL A 356 1.59 -17.06 -2.28
CA VAL A 356 0.74 -17.52 -3.38
C VAL A 356 -0.02 -16.36 -4.00
N LEU A 357 -0.60 -15.48 -3.19
CA LEU A 357 -1.33 -14.31 -3.69
C LEU A 357 -0.42 -13.38 -4.51
N SER A 358 0.83 -13.17 -4.09
CA SER A 358 1.79 -12.32 -4.81
C SER A 358 2.16 -12.88 -6.19
N HIS A 359 2.01 -14.18 -6.42
CA HIS A 359 2.24 -14.78 -7.74
C HIS A 359 1.12 -14.42 -8.74
N PHE A 360 -0.11 -14.21 -8.25
CA PHE A 360 -1.28 -13.86 -9.08
C PHE A 360 -1.58 -12.36 -9.12
N THR A 361 -0.92 -11.56 -8.28
CA THR A 361 -1.15 -10.11 -8.17
C THR A 361 0.17 -9.35 -8.31
N PRO A 362 0.15 -8.08 -8.73
CA PRO A 362 1.35 -7.25 -8.78
C PRO A 362 1.88 -6.84 -7.40
N LEU A 363 1.32 -7.38 -6.32
CA LEU A 363 1.72 -7.04 -4.95
C LEU A 363 3.01 -7.79 -4.58
N PRO A 364 4.05 -7.10 -4.09
CA PRO A 364 5.26 -7.77 -3.63
C PRO A 364 4.97 -8.61 -2.38
N ALA A 365 5.47 -9.85 -2.32
CA ALA A 365 5.40 -10.63 -1.08
C ALA A 365 6.39 -10.06 -0.06
N VAL A 366 5.89 -9.25 0.86
CA VAL A 366 6.73 -8.63 1.89
C VAL A 366 6.43 -9.25 3.24
N ILE A 367 7.37 -10.05 3.75
CA ILE A 367 7.34 -10.53 5.12
C ILE A 367 7.94 -9.43 6.01
N ALA A 368 7.07 -8.67 6.68
CA ALA A 368 7.53 -7.64 7.59
C ALA A 368 7.81 -8.23 8.99
N PRO A 369 8.85 -7.76 9.68
CA PRO A 369 9.13 -8.17 11.07
C PRO A 369 7.95 -7.94 12.01
N SER A 370 7.16 -6.90 11.78
CA SER A 370 5.93 -6.60 12.52
C SER A 370 4.89 -7.73 12.44
N SER A 371 4.75 -8.40 11.29
CA SER A 371 3.84 -9.54 11.14
C SER A 371 4.25 -10.72 12.01
N VAL A 372 5.56 -11.00 12.11
CA VAL A 372 6.09 -12.06 12.98
C VAL A 372 5.84 -11.73 14.47
N ILE A 373 6.15 -10.49 14.87
CA ILE A 373 5.92 -10.02 16.25
C ILE A 373 4.44 -10.13 16.62
N LEU A 374 3.54 -9.69 15.73
CA LEU A 374 2.09 -9.83 15.95
C LEU A 374 1.67 -11.29 16.11
N GLY A 375 2.15 -12.20 15.27
CA GLY A 375 1.84 -13.62 15.36
C GLY A 375 2.26 -14.21 16.70
N VAL A 376 3.47 -13.91 17.18
CA VAL A 376 3.98 -14.36 18.47
C VAL A 376 3.19 -13.74 19.63
N LEU A 377 2.90 -12.44 19.58
CA LEU A 377 2.12 -11.76 20.62
C LEU A 377 0.70 -12.31 20.72
N PHE A 378 0.01 -12.49 19.61
CA PHE A 378 -1.36 -13.03 19.61
C PHE A 378 -1.38 -14.47 20.09
N SER A 379 -0.52 -15.35 19.58
CA SER A 379 -0.49 -16.75 20.03
C SER A 379 -0.11 -16.88 21.50
N GLY A 380 0.90 -16.12 21.96
CA GLY A 380 1.31 -16.08 23.37
C GLY A 380 0.22 -15.57 24.31
N SER A 381 -0.47 -14.49 23.91
CA SER A 381 -1.57 -13.92 24.69
C SER A 381 -2.72 -14.92 24.87
N ILE A 382 -3.08 -15.67 23.83
CA ILE A 382 -4.13 -16.71 23.90
C ILE A 382 -3.73 -17.82 24.85
N GLY A 383 -2.52 -18.36 24.73
CA GLY A 383 -2.01 -19.38 25.62
C GLY A 383 -2.03 -18.94 27.08
N LEU A 384 -1.65 -17.68 27.34
CA LEU A 384 -1.65 -17.09 28.67
C LEU A 384 -3.09 -16.92 29.19
N ILE A 385 -3.96 -16.21 28.46
CA ILE A 385 -5.32 -15.88 28.92
C ILE A 385 -6.13 -17.15 29.19
N PHE A 386 -6.16 -18.09 28.27
CA PHE A 386 -6.96 -19.31 28.40
C PHE A 386 -6.27 -20.41 29.21
N GLY A 387 -4.96 -20.34 29.41
CA GLY A 387 -4.19 -21.24 30.25
C GLY A 387 -4.22 -20.89 31.73
N ILE A 388 -4.39 -19.61 32.10
CA ILE A 388 -4.37 -19.18 33.54
C ILE A 388 -5.44 -19.87 34.37
N TYR A 389 -6.68 -19.95 33.88
CA TYR A 389 -7.78 -20.53 34.66
C TYR A 389 -7.56 -22.02 34.99
N PRO A 390 -7.28 -22.92 34.02
CA PRO A 390 -7.02 -24.34 34.33
C PRO A 390 -5.74 -24.53 35.17
N ALA A 391 -4.68 -23.77 34.91
CA ALA A 391 -3.45 -23.80 35.69
C ALA A 391 -3.68 -23.38 37.16
N ALA A 392 -4.47 -22.33 37.39
CA ALA A 392 -4.86 -21.90 38.72
C ALA A 392 -5.71 -22.97 39.44
N LYS A 393 -6.63 -23.61 38.72
CA LYS A 393 -7.44 -24.71 39.26
C LYS A 393 -6.56 -25.91 39.69
N ALA A 394 -5.61 -26.33 38.84
CA ALA A 394 -4.63 -27.37 39.16
C ALA A 394 -3.81 -27.02 40.39
N SER A 395 -3.33 -25.77 40.47
CA SER A 395 -2.50 -25.32 41.61
C SER A 395 -3.25 -25.23 42.94
N LYS A 396 -4.59 -25.17 42.93
CA LYS A 396 -5.45 -25.07 44.12
C LYS A 396 -5.97 -26.43 44.62
N LEU A 397 -5.74 -27.55 43.91
CA LEU A 397 -6.19 -28.87 44.32
C LEU A 397 -5.70 -29.23 45.73
N ASP A 398 -6.59 -29.81 46.55
CA ASP A 398 -6.24 -30.36 47.86
C ASP A 398 -5.52 -31.70 47.68
N PRO A 399 -4.31 -31.88 48.25
CA PRO A 399 -3.54 -33.10 48.10
C PRO A 399 -4.27 -34.33 48.68
N VAL A 400 -5.02 -34.19 49.78
CA VAL A 400 -5.73 -35.32 50.43
C VAL A 400 -6.86 -35.80 49.52
N LEU A 401 -7.68 -34.87 49.03
CA LEU A 401 -8.81 -35.20 48.13
C LEU A 401 -8.34 -35.68 46.75
N ALA A 402 -7.17 -35.24 46.30
CA ALA A 402 -6.62 -35.57 44.99
C ALA A 402 -6.04 -37.02 44.95
N ILE A 403 -5.58 -37.56 46.08
CA ILE A 403 -5.03 -38.93 46.17
C ILE A 403 -6.14 -39.95 46.32
N GLN A 404 -7.28 -39.57 46.90
CA GLN A 404 -8.44 -40.48 47.13
C GLN A 404 -9.29 -40.70 45.85
N LYS A 405 -9.10 -39.91 44.83
CA LYS A 405 -9.73 -40.03 43.53
C LYS A 405 -8.83 -40.83 42.56
#